data_bc8e85d8fd65b5e89eb59f690a09a627
#
_entry.id   bc8e85d8fd65b5e89eb59f690a09a627
#
_cell.length_a   1.000
_cell.length_b   1.000
_cell.length_c   1.000
_cell.angle_alpha   90.00
_cell.angle_beta   90.00
_cell.angle_gamma   90.00
#
_symmetry.space_group_name_H-M   'P 1'
#
loop_
_entity.id
_entity.type
_entity.pdbx_description
1 polymer ?
#
loop_
_entity_poly.entity_id
_entity_poly.type
_entity_poly.pdbx_seq_one_letter_code
_entity_poly.pdbx_strand_id
1 'polypeptide(L)'
;MLIEARNLSVRMGDLEVLSGVTMGIAEGEIVTILGPNGSGKSTLIRALLGLVGPSGGEVRRKPGLSIGYVPQRLALDPSLPLSVRRFLSLPLRVSDAEAKGALSRVGMEGTETTPVTGLSGGQLQRVMLARALLSRPGLLVLDEPTQGLDQPGEAAFYRLIEEVRRETGAGVLMVSHDLHVVMAASDRVICLNHHICCQGTPRVVSAAPEYRALFGLGTQGALALYQHSHDHSHDHLHEHGPVHDHDRDRDHDHEGHTHAG
;
A
#
# COMPACT_ATOMS: atom_id res chain seq x y z
N MET A 1 12.25 17.13 5.21
CA MET A 1 10.94 16.59 5.61
C MET A 1 9.85 17.24 4.79
N LEU A 2 8.89 16.44 4.29
CA LEU A 2 7.69 16.93 3.61
C LEU A 2 6.64 17.41 4.60
N ILE A 3 6.42 16.63 5.65
CA ILE A 3 5.49 16.92 6.73
C ILE A 3 6.05 16.40 8.05
N GLU A 4 5.79 17.11 9.13
CA GLU A 4 6.26 16.76 10.47
C GLU A 4 5.18 17.12 11.49
N ALA A 5 4.86 16.19 12.38
CA ALA A 5 4.07 16.40 13.58
C ALA A 5 5.01 16.38 14.80
N ARG A 6 4.89 17.36 15.68
CA ARG A 6 5.68 17.47 16.91
C ARG A 6 4.74 17.53 18.10
N ASN A 7 4.82 16.54 18.96
CA ASN A 7 4.00 16.40 20.18
C ASN A 7 2.51 16.64 19.91
N LEU A 8 2.01 16.17 18.76
CA LEU A 8 0.66 16.42 18.29
C LEU A 8 -0.37 15.72 19.16
N SER A 9 -1.28 16.49 19.73
CA SER A 9 -2.47 16.00 20.41
C SER A 9 -3.72 16.51 19.70
N VAL A 10 -4.76 15.68 19.64
CA VAL A 10 -6.06 16.02 19.04
C VAL A 10 -7.19 15.57 19.95
N ARG A 11 -8.11 16.48 20.26
CA ARG A 11 -9.34 16.19 21.01
C ARG A 11 -10.57 16.35 20.13
N MET A 12 -11.54 15.47 20.31
CA MET A 12 -12.86 15.54 19.69
C MET A 12 -13.93 15.57 20.81
N GLY A 13 -14.46 16.75 21.08
CA GLY A 13 -15.22 16.96 22.31
C GLY A 13 -14.34 16.73 23.54
N ASP A 14 -14.81 15.91 24.47
CA ASP A 14 -14.06 15.57 25.70
C ASP A 14 -13.05 14.42 25.50
N LEU A 15 -13.08 13.73 24.34
CA LEU A 15 -12.21 12.59 24.07
C LEU A 15 -10.88 13.06 23.48
N GLU A 16 -9.75 12.69 24.12
CA GLU A 16 -8.42 12.80 23.53
C GLU A 16 -8.20 11.62 22.58
N VAL A 17 -8.19 11.91 21.27
CA VAL A 17 -8.05 10.88 20.22
C VAL A 17 -6.59 10.62 19.88
N LEU A 18 -5.74 11.65 19.98
CA LEU A 18 -4.29 11.54 19.78
C LEU A 18 -3.58 12.27 20.92
N SER A 19 -2.55 11.66 21.46
CA SER A 19 -1.74 12.19 22.56
C SER A 19 -0.24 12.15 22.21
N GLY A 20 0.39 13.31 22.13
CA GLY A 20 1.84 13.47 22.04
C GLY A 20 2.51 12.83 20.81
N VAL A 21 1.82 12.71 19.67
CA VAL A 21 2.33 12.07 18.46
C VAL A 21 3.47 12.90 17.85
N THR A 22 4.64 12.28 17.69
CA THR A 22 5.79 12.90 16.99
C THR A 22 6.24 12.00 15.86
N MET A 23 6.11 12.49 14.62
CA MET A 23 6.50 11.77 13.41
C MET A 23 6.81 12.75 12.27
N GLY A 24 7.49 12.27 11.25
CA GLY A 24 7.71 13.03 10.02
C GLY A 24 7.76 12.11 8.81
N ILE A 25 7.66 12.66 7.61
CA ILE A 25 7.73 11.95 6.33
C ILE A 25 8.74 12.66 5.45
N ALA A 26 9.71 11.91 4.92
CA ALA A 26 10.71 12.42 4.00
C ALA A 26 10.27 12.29 2.53
N GLU A 27 11.01 12.94 1.62
CA GLU A 27 10.87 12.71 0.18
C GLU A 27 11.27 11.28 -0.16
N GLY A 28 10.49 10.63 -1.02
CA GLY A 28 10.75 9.26 -1.46
C GLY A 28 10.59 8.18 -0.38
N GLU A 29 10.15 8.53 0.83
CA GLU A 29 9.93 7.58 1.92
C GLU A 29 8.50 7.04 1.91
N ILE A 30 8.33 5.72 2.07
CA ILE A 30 7.03 5.08 2.33
C ILE A 30 6.91 4.83 3.83
N VAL A 31 6.00 5.56 4.47
CA VAL A 31 5.66 5.40 5.88
C VAL A 31 4.28 4.77 5.99
N THR A 32 4.17 3.67 6.72
CA THR A 32 2.88 3.03 6.98
C THR A 32 2.48 3.13 8.44
N ILE A 33 1.26 3.59 8.68
CA ILE A 33 0.63 3.61 10.01
C ILE A 33 -0.19 2.34 10.19
N LEU A 34 0.14 1.58 11.21
CA LEU A 34 -0.61 0.43 11.71
C LEU A 34 -1.32 0.77 13.02
N GLY A 35 -2.45 0.15 13.26
CA GLY A 35 -3.16 0.29 14.52
C GLY A 35 -4.56 -0.33 14.47
N PRO A 36 -5.14 -0.69 15.61
CA PRO A 36 -6.49 -1.21 15.67
C PRO A 36 -7.53 -0.18 15.23
N ASN A 37 -8.76 -0.63 15.01
CA ASN A 37 -9.86 0.29 14.74
C ASN A 37 -10.07 1.22 15.95
N GLY A 38 -10.30 2.50 15.68
CA GLY A 38 -10.44 3.51 16.73
C GLY A 38 -9.10 4.07 17.27
N SER A 39 -7.94 3.57 16.88
CA SER A 39 -6.63 4.02 17.38
C SER A 39 -6.22 5.45 16.98
N GLY A 40 -7.03 6.15 16.17
CA GLY A 40 -6.77 7.53 15.77
C GLY A 40 -6.10 7.71 14.40
N LYS A 41 -5.91 6.65 13.58
CA LYS A 41 -5.24 6.71 12.27
C LYS A 41 -5.82 7.77 11.33
N SER A 42 -7.13 7.73 11.10
CA SER A 42 -7.81 8.71 10.23
C SER A 42 -7.81 10.12 10.84
N THR A 43 -7.82 10.23 12.17
CA THR A 43 -7.67 11.52 12.85
C THR A 43 -6.27 12.08 12.66
N LEU A 44 -5.24 11.23 12.71
CA LEU A 44 -3.86 11.63 12.44
C LEU A 44 -3.71 12.11 10.99
N ILE A 45 -4.22 11.36 10.01
CA ILE A 45 -4.24 11.81 8.60
C ILE A 45 -4.93 13.18 8.48
N ARG A 46 -6.12 13.34 9.05
CA ARG A 46 -6.86 14.62 8.98
C ARG A 46 -6.11 15.77 9.62
N ALA A 47 -5.43 15.54 10.75
CA ALA A 47 -4.59 16.56 11.39
C ALA A 47 -3.36 16.89 10.53
N LEU A 48 -2.68 15.89 9.97
CA LEU A 48 -1.58 16.09 9.02
C LEU A 48 -2.02 16.87 7.77
N LEU A 49 -3.22 16.62 7.26
CA LEU A 49 -3.81 17.37 6.13
C LEU A 49 -4.34 18.76 6.51
N GLY A 50 -4.45 19.08 7.79
CA GLY A 50 -5.01 20.34 8.29
C GLY A 50 -6.53 20.42 8.24
N LEU A 51 -7.20 19.29 8.14
CA LEU A 51 -8.66 19.17 8.20
C LEU A 51 -9.19 19.18 9.64
N VAL A 52 -8.31 18.88 10.60
CA VAL A 52 -8.58 18.94 12.05
C VAL A 52 -7.43 19.70 12.69
N GLY A 53 -7.76 20.67 13.53
CA GLY A 53 -6.76 21.45 14.28
C GLY A 53 -6.20 20.65 15.46
N PRO A 54 -4.91 20.81 15.79
CA PRO A 54 -4.33 20.23 16.99
C PRO A 54 -4.89 20.90 18.25
N SER A 55 -5.09 20.10 19.31
CA SER A 55 -5.33 20.61 20.67
C SER A 55 -4.03 20.85 21.46
N GLY A 56 -2.92 20.30 20.97
CA GLY A 56 -1.57 20.49 21.47
C GLY A 56 -0.54 20.10 20.44
N GLY A 57 0.68 20.63 20.57
CA GLY A 57 1.74 20.44 19.59
C GLY A 57 1.51 21.19 18.28
N GLU A 58 2.18 20.76 17.21
CA GLU A 58 2.13 21.41 15.91
C GLU A 58 2.30 20.44 14.75
N VAL A 59 1.79 20.82 13.58
CA VAL A 59 2.07 20.17 12.29
C VAL A 59 2.73 21.18 11.36
N ARG A 60 3.92 20.84 10.87
CA ARG A 60 4.67 21.61 9.88
C ARG A 60 4.64 20.92 8.54
N ARG A 61 4.40 21.68 7.47
CA ARG A 61 4.42 21.19 6.09
C ARG A 61 5.44 21.98 5.30
N LYS A 62 6.15 21.31 4.39
CA LYS A 62 7.04 21.97 3.44
C LYS A 62 6.24 23.03 2.66
N PRO A 63 6.70 24.29 2.57
CA PRO A 63 6.04 25.30 1.76
C PRO A 63 5.84 24.82 0.32
N GLY A 64 4.63 25.03 -0.22
CA GLY A 64 4.29 24.61 -1.59
C GLY A 64 4.12 23.10 -1.78
N LEU A 65 4.06 22.32 -0.69
CA LEU A 65 3.81 20.87 -0.79
C LEU A 65 2.43 20.59 -1.39
N SER A 66 2.42 19.95 -2.57
CA SER A 66 1.21 19.37 -3.15
C SER A 66 0.95 18.00 -2.53
N ILE A 67 -0.27 17.76 -2.06
CA ILE A 67 -0.69 16.51 -1.42
C ILE A 67 -1.79 15.86 -2.25
N GLY A 68 -1.57 14.62 -2.67
CA GLY A 68 -2.59 13.75 -3.22
C GLY A 68 -3.21 12.90 -2.11
N TYR A 69 -4.53 12.93 -1.96
CA TYR A 69 -5.21 12.16 -0.92
C TYR A 69 -6.21 11.17 -1.51
N VAL A 70 -6.07 9.92 -1.13
CA VAL A 70 -7.00 8.82 -1.42
C VAL A 70 -7.66 8.40 -0.10
N PRO A 71 -8.92 8.78 0.15
CA PRO A 71 -9.64 8.42 1.37
C PRO A 71 -10.07 6.94 1.34
N GLN A 72 -10.27 6.36 2.51
CA GLN A 72 -10.80 5.01 2.69
C GLN A 72 -12.15 4.80 1.98
N ARG A 73 -13.03 5.80 2.07
CA ARG A 73 -14.36 5.79 1.44
C ARG A 73 -14.63 7.11 0.77
N LEU A 74 -15.18 7.01 -0.42
CA LEU A 74 -15.71 8.17 -1.14
C LEU A 74 -17.23 8.18 -0.95
N ALA A 75 -17.74 9.12 -0.14
CA ALA A 75 -19.16 9.33 0.03
C ALA A 75 -19.70 10.06 -1.22
N LEU A 76 -20.27 9.31 -2.14
CA LEU A 76 -20.99 9.85 -3.30
C LEU A 76 -22.47 9.54 -3.16
N ASP A 77 -23.29 10.52 -3.49
CA ASP A 77 -24.72 10.26 -3.66
C ASP A 77 -24.92 9.36 -4.90
N PRO A 78 -25.53 8.17 -4.74
CA PRO A 78 -25.76 7.26 -5.86
C PRO A 78 -26.57 7.86 -7.01
N SER A 79 -27.38 8.87 -6.73
CA SER A 79 -28.19 9.58 -7.74
C SER A 79 -27.38 10.59 -8.57
N LEU A 80 -26.15 10.92 -8.16
CA LEU A 80 -25.32 11.88 -8.86
C LEU A 80 -24.78 11.29 -10.19
N PRO A 81 -25.13 11.85 -11.36
CA PRO A 81 -24.63 11.38 -12.65
C PRO A 81 -23.18 11.84 -12.88
N LEU A 82 -22.23 11.22 -12.16
CA LEU A 82 -20.84 11.57 -12.18
C LEU A 82 -20.03 10.53 -12.95
N SER A 83 -19.55 10.88 -14.15
CA SER A 83 -18.62 10.03 -14.89
C SER A 83 -17.21 10.11 -14.32
N VAL A 84 -16.40 9.08 -14.57
CA VAL A 84 -14.97 9.05 -14.22
C VAL A 84 -14.25 10.29 -14.75
N ARG A 85 -14.48 10.66 -16.01
CA ARG A 85 -13.88 11.86 -16.62
C ARG A 85 -14.23 13.13 -15.84
N ARG A 86 -15.48 13.28 -15.43
CA ARG A 86 -15.91 14.44 -14.64
C ARG A 86 -15.33 14.43 -13.25
N PHE A 87 -15.28 13.26 -12.61
CA PHE A 87 -14.69 13.08 -11.28
C PHE A 87 -13.20 13.46 -11.24
N LEU A 88 -12.43 13.09 -12.27
CA LEU A 88 -11.02 13.47 -12.38
C LEU A 88 -10.81 14.97 -12.49
N SER A 89 -11.81 15.70 -12.98
CA SER A 89 -11.76 17.17 -13.15
C SER A 89 -12.24 17.96 -11.93
N LEU A 90 -12.42 17.32 -10.77
CA LEU A 90 -12.85 17.96 -9.53
C LEU A 90 -11.70 17.98 -8.51
N PRO A 91 -11.41 19.13 -7.88
CA PRO A 91 -11.93 20.48 -8.14
C PRO A 91 -11.23 21.20 -9.31
N LEU A 92 -10.11 20.64 -9.81
CA LEU A 92 -9.28 21.26 -10.84
C LEU A 92 -9.74 20.83 -12.24
N ARG A 93 -9.71 21.77 -13.19
CA ARG A 93 -9.95 21.43 -14.59
C ARG A 93 -8.74 20.65 -15.13
N VAL A 94 -9.02 19.50 -15.72
CA VAL A 94 -8.02 18.59 -16.31
C VAL A 94 -8.38 18.43 -17.79
N SER A 95 -7.40 18.48 -18.68
CA SER A 95 -7.59 18.21 -20.10
C SER A 95 -7.91 16.71 -20.35
N ASP A 96 -8.45 16.39 -21.52
CA ASP A 96 -8.74 14.99 -21.88
C ASP A 96 -7.46 14.15 -21.99
N ALA A 97 -6.38 14.75 -22.46
CA ALA A 97 -5.08 14.07 -22.54
C ALA A 97 -4.53 13.71 -21.15
N GLU A 98 -4.59 14.65 -20.20
CA GLU A 98 -4.16 14.41 -18.81
C GLU A 98 -5.03 13.36 -18.13
N ALA A 99 -6.36 13.41 -18.32
CA ALA A 99 -7.27 12.43 -17.75
C ALA A 99 -7.00 11.02 -18.31
N LYS A 100 -6.84 10.89 -19.64
CA LYS A 100 -6.48 9.62 -20.27
C LYS A 100 -5.14 9.09 -19.79
N GLY A 101 -4.11 9.94 -19.71
CA GLY A 101 -2.81 9.55 -19.20
C GLY A 101 -2.85 9.09 -17.75
N ALA A 102 -3.64 9.76 -16.89
CA ALA A 102 -3.82 9.34 -15.50
C ALA A 102 -4.55 8.00 -15.38
N LEU A 103 -5.58 7.77 -16.19
CA LEU A 103 -6.30 6.50 -16.22
C LEU A 103 -5.44 5.36 -16.75
N SER A 104 -4.67 5.59 -17.81
CA SER A 104 -3.72 4.61 -18.35
C SER A 104 -2.72 4.17 -17.28
N ARG A 105 -2.18 5.12 -16.54
CA ARG A 105 -1.19 4.86 -15.48
C ARG A 105 -1.70 3.92 -14.37
N VAL A 106 -3.00 3.92 -14.12
CA VAL A 106 -3.64 3.05 -13.12
C VAL A 106 -4.35 1.83 -13.74
N GLY A 107 -4.19 1.58 -15.05
CA GLY A 107 -4.83 0.47 -15.77
C GLY A 107 -6.35 0.60 -15.86
N MET A 108 -6.82 1.84 -16.11
CA MET A 108 -8.25 2.17 -16.21
C MET A 108 -8.59 2.86 -17.54
N GLU A 109 -7.88 2.52 -18.62
CA GLU A 109 -8.15 3.03 -19.97
C GLU A 109 -9.57 2.72 -20.42
N GLY A 110 -10.18 3.65 -21.13
CA GLY A 110 -11.53 3.47 -21.72
C GLY A 110 -12.68 3.59 -20.75
N THR A 111 -12.42 3.94 -19.47
CA THR A 111 -13.45 4.09 -18.44
C THR A 111 -13.96 5.52 -18.27
N GLU A 112 -13.54 6.46 -19.12
CA GLU A 112 -13.81 7.90 -18.98
C GLU A 112 -15.30 8.23 -18.86
N THR A 113 -16.13 7.52 -19.60
CA THR A 113 -17.60 7.74 -19.63
C THR A 113 -18.36 6.90 -18.60
N THR A 114 -17.68 5.95 -17.94
CA THR A 114 -18.29 5.08 -16.93
C THR A 114 -18.76 5.90 -15.73
N PRO A 115 -19.98 5.70 -15.22
CA PRO A 115 -20.41 6.30 -13.97
C PRO A 115 -19.52 5.82 -12.80
N VAL A 116 -19.09 6.73 -11.92
CA VAL A 116 -18.25 6.38 -10.77
C VAL A 116 -18.94 5.37 -9.84
N THR A 117 -20.26 5.46 -9.73
CA THR A 117 -21.10 4.54 -8.95
C THR A 117 -21.18 3.13 -9.54
N GLY A 118 -20.82 2.96 -10.81
CA GLY A 118 -20.78 1.66 -11.50
C GLY A 118 -19.45 0.94 -11.42
N LEU A 119 -18.44 1.56 -10.78
CA LEU A 119 -17.14 0.96 -10.62
C LEU A 119 -17.13 -0.08 -9.49
N SER A 120 -16.37 -1.17 -9.67
CA SER A 120 -16.03 -2.05 -8.55
C SER A 120 -15.17 -1.30 -7.50
N GLY A 121 -15.08 -1.81 -6.27
CA GLY A 121 -14.26 -1.19 -5.23
C GLY A 121 -12.81 -0.95 -5.68
N GLY A 122 -12.19 -1.94 -6.33
CA GLY A 122 -10.83 -1.83 -6.84
C GLY A 122 -10.68 -0.85 -7.99
N GLN A 123 -11.65 -0.80 -8.90
CA GLN A 123 -11.69 0.20 -9.97
C GLN A 123 -11.82 1.61 -9.40
N LEU A 124 -12.68 1.80 -8.40
CA LEU A 124 -12.83 3.09 -7.73
C LEU A 124 -11.54 3.53 -7.04
N GLN A 125 -10.84 2.62 -6.33
CA GLN A 125 -9.55 2.92 -5.70
C GLN A 125 -8.50 3.36 -6.74
N ARG A 126 -8.41 2.68 -7.88
CA ARG A 126 -7.51 3.05 -8.99
C ARG A 126 -7.87 4.42 -9.56
N VAL A 127 -9.15 4.71 -9.76
CA VAL A 127 -9.62 6.03 -10.26
C VAL A 127 -9.35 7.13 -9.23
N MET A 128 -9.52 6.87 -7.93
CA MET A 128 -9.15 7.82 -6.88
C MET A 128 -7.64 8.09 -6.86
N LEU A 129 -6.82 7.05 -7.05
CA LEU A 129 -5.39 7.20 -7.19
C LEU A 129 -5.03 8.03 -8.43
N ALA A 130 -5.63 7.75 -9.59
CA ALA A 130 -5.42 8.54 -10.80
C ALA A 130 -5.70 10.03 -10.55
N ARG A 131 -6.81 10.34 -9.86
CA ARG A 131 -7.16 11.71 -9.48
C ARG A 131 -6.12 12.34 -8.55
N ALA A 132 -5.63 11.60 -7.55
CA ALA A 132 -4.60 12.09 -6.64
C ALA A 132 -3.29 12.41 -7.39
N LEU A 133 -2.92 11.60 -8.37
CA LEU A 133 -1.71 11.78 -9.18
C LEU A 133 -1.78 12.97 -10.15
N LEU A 134 -2.97 13.40 -10.58
CA LEU A 134 -3.14 14.58 -11.45
C LEU A 134 -2.61 15.87 -10.83
N SER A 135 -2.60 15.99 -9.51
CA SER A 135 -2.01 17.13 -8.81
C SER A 135 -0.48 17.11 -8.75
N ARG A 136 0.18 16.08 -9.32
CA ARG A 136 1.63 15.84 -9.22
C ARG A 136 2.11 15.97 -7.77
N PRO A 137 1.62 15.14 -6.85
CA PRO A 137 1.86 15.33 -5.43
C PRO A 137 3.32 15.10 -5.05
N GLY A 138 3.85 15.94 -4.16
CA GLY A 138 5.08 15.66 -3.45
C GLY A 138 4.88 14.71 -2.28
N LEU A 139 3.64 14.58 -1.79
CA LEU A 139 3.22 13.60 -0.77
C LEU A 139 1.90 12.94 -1.19
N LEU A 140 1.90 11.63 -1.25
CA LEU A 140 0.70 10.81 -1.48
C LEU A 140 0.23 10.24 -0.14
N VAL A 141 -1.03 10.49 0.22
CA VAL A 141 -1.66 9.99 1.45
C VAL A 141 -2.76 9.01 1.08
N LEU A 142 -2.66 7.78 1.57
CA LEU A 142 -3.53 6.66 1.24
C LEU A 142 -4.15 6.10 2.52
N ASP A 143 -5.46 6.22 2.67
CA ASP A 143 -6.20 5.73 3.84
C ASP A 143 -6.87 4.40 3.51
N GLU A 144 -6.29 3.28 3.94
CA GLU A 144 -6.72 1.89 3.67
C GLU A 144 -7.02 1.62 2.17
N PRO A 145 -6.06 1.90 1.26
CA PRO A 145 -6.33 1.96 -0.17
C PRO A 145 -6.64 0.62 -0.82
N THR A 146 -6.40 -0.50 -0.14
CA THR A 146 -6.63 -1.85 -0.66
C THR A 146 -7.82 -2.55 -0.02
N GLN A 147 -8.57 -1.84 0.82
CA GLN A 147 -9.76 -2.41 1.45
C GLN A 147 -10.77 -2.90 0.39
N GLY A 148 -11.09 -4.19 0.42
CA GLY A 148 -12.05 -4.80 -0.52
C GLY A 148 -11.45 -5.22 -1.85
N LEU A 149 -10.11 -5.19 -2.01
CA LEU A 149 -9.41 -5.85 -3.10
C LEU A 149 -9.17 -7.33 -2.77
N ASP A 150 -9.08 -8.14 -3.80
CA ASP A 150 -8.51 -9.48 -3.70
C ASP A 150 -6.98 -9.42 -3.62
N GLN A 151 -6.33 -10.50 -3.18
CA GLN A 151 -4.87 -10.53 -3.02
C GLN A 151 -4.07 -10.14 -4.28
N PRO A 152 -4.43 -10.62 -5.50
CA PRO A 152 -3.76 -10.16 -6.73
C PRO A 152 -3.94 -8.66 -6.99
N GLY A 153 -5.14 -8.13 -6.76
CA GLY A 153 -5.46 -6.70 -6.90
C GLY A 153 -4.70 -5.84 -5.92
N GLU A 154 -4.58 -6.27 -4.68
CA GLU A 154 -3.81 -5.64 -3.63
C GLU A 154 -2.32 -5.58 -4.01
N ALA A 155 -1.71 -6.71 -4.36
CA ALA A 155 -0.31 -6.77 -4.78
C ALA A 155 -0.04 -5.87 -6.02
N ALA A 156 -0.99 -5.81 -6.98
CA ALA A 156 -0.88 -4.93 -8.13
C ALA A 156 -0.97 -3.45 -7.75
N PHE A 157 -1.82 -3.11 -6.77
CA PHE A 157 -1.95 -1.73 -6.27
C PHE A 157 -0.65 -1.26 -5.59
N TYR A 158 -0.02 -2.10 -4.77
CA TYR A 158 1.24 -1.72 -4.10
C TYR A 158 2.40 -1.59 -5.07
N ARG A 159 2.50 -2.45 -6.09
CA ARG A 159 3.48 -2.27 -7.17
C ARG A 159 3.30 -0.92 -7.87
N LEU A 160 2.06 -0.54 -8.14
CA LEU A 160 1.75 0.77 -8.72
C LEU A 160 2.19 1.93 -7.82
N ILE A 161 2.00 1.84 -6.51
CA ILE A 161 2.46 2.86 -5.56
C ILE A 161 4.00 2.95 -5.57
N GLU A 162 4.71 1.83 -5.58
CA GLU A 162 6.16 1.79 -5.65
C GLU A 162 6.69 2.38 -6.98
N GLU A 163 6.02 2.11 -8.11
CA GLU A 163 6.33 2.71 -9.40
C GLU A 163 6.13 4.23 -9.36
N VAL A 164 5.00 4.71 -8.83
CA VAL A 164 4.72 6.13 -8.65
C VAL A 164 5.80 6.80 -7.80
N ARG A 165 6.13 6.23 -6.65
CA ARG A 165 7.21 6.73 -5.78
C ARG A 165 8.52 6.87 -6.54
N ARG A 166 8.95 5.81 -7.22
CA ARG A 166 10.22 5.77 -7.96
C ARG A 166 10.28 6.81 -9.08
N GLU A 167 9.17 7.02 -9.79
CA GLU A 167 9.12 7.96 -10.91
C GLU A 167 9.03 9.42 -10.47
N THR A 168 8.34 9.69 -9.37
CA THR A 168 8.03 11.07 -8.94
C THR A 168 8.90 11.56 -7.79
N GLY A 169 9.54 10.65 -7.03
CA GLY A 169 10.20 10.99 -5.77
C GLY A 169 9.24 11.40 -4.65
N ALA A 170 7.93 11.23 -4.84
CA ALA A 170 6.94 11.56 -3.82
C ALA A 170 7.12 10.73 -2.56
N GLY A 171 6.95 11.35 -1.40
CA GLY A 171 6.74 10.61 -0.16
C GLY A 171 5.37 9.94 -0.16
N VAL A 172 5.24 8.83 0.53
CA VAL A 172 3.96 8.10 0.66
C VAL A 172 3.65 7.88 2.13
N LEU A 173 2.46 8.28 2.56
CA LEU A 173 1.88 7.92 3.84
C LEU A 173 0.72 6.97 3.61
N MET A 174 0.82 5.76 4.13
CA MET A 174 -0.27 4.77 4.05
C MET A 174 -0.83 4.46 5.43
N VAL A 175 -2.13 4.20 5.48
CA VAL A 175 -2.76 3.45 6.57
C VAL A 175 -3.12 2.08 6.03
N SER A 176 -2.70 1.03 6.72
CA SER A 176 -3.04 -0.35 6.38
C SER A 176 -3.25 -1.15 7.65
N HIS A 177 -4.05 -2.19 7.57
CA HIS A 177 -4.19 -3.23 8.59
C HIS A 177 -3.59 -4.57 8.12
N ASP A 178 -3.13 -4.64 6.87
CA ASP A 178 -2.48 -5.84 6.32
C ASP A 178 -0.96 -5.80 6.57
N LEU A 179 -0.54 -6.68 7.46
CA LEU A 179 0.86 -6.78 7.86
C LEU A 179 1.79 -7.26 6.74
N HIS A 180 1.32 -8.20 5.90
CA HIS A 180 2.15 -8.78 4.84
C HIS A 180 2.60 -7.71 3.85
N VAL A 181 1.68 -6.86 3.50
CA VAL A 181 1.90 -5.75 2.60
C VAL A 181 2.82 -4.69 3.21
N VAL A 182 2.54 -4.33 4.46
CA VAL A 182 3.35 -3.35 5.20
C VAL A 182 4.80 -3.80 5.27
N MET A 183 5.04 -5.09 5.52
CA MET A 183 6.39 -5.67 5.57
C MET A 183 7.13 -5.61 4.24
N ALA A 184 6.41 -5.71 3.11
CA ALA A 184 7.00 -5.75 1.78
C ALA A 184 7.21 -4.36 1.15
N ALA A 185 6.34 -3.39 1.46
CA ALA A 185 6.25 -2.13 0.73
C ALA A 185 6.68 -0.90 1.54
N SER A 186 6.99 -1.02 2.84
CA SER A 186 7.26 0.14 3.69
C SER A 186 8.74 0.29 4.03
N ASP A 187 9.24 1.52 3.96
CA ASP A 187 10.56 1.85 4.51
C ASP A 187 10.50 1.97 6.05
N ARG A 188 9.40 2.52 6.55
CA ARG A 188 9.16 2.70 7.99
C ARG A 188 7.71 2.45 8.36
N VAL A 189 7.51 1.86 9.52
CA VAL A 189 6.21 1.53 10.11
C VAL A 189 6.06 2.25 11.43
N ILE A 190 4.85 2.74 11.69
CA ILE A 190 4.46 3.41 12.93
C ILE A 190 3.23 2.68 13.50
N CYS A 191 3.35 2.14 14.70
CA CYS A 191 2.22 1.56 15.42
C CYS A 191 1.53 2.65 16.24
N LEU A 192 0.26 2.89 15.93
CA LEU A 192 -0.56 3.90 16.58
C LEU A 192 -1.67 3.26 17.41
N ASN A 193 -1.75 3.69 18.66
CA ASN A 193 -2.89 3.44 19.55
C ASN A 193 -3.09 4.67 20.46
N HIS A 194 -3.74 5.71 19.90
CA HIS A 194 -3.84 7.05 20.45
C HIS A 194 -2.49 7.79 20.61
N HIS A 195 -1.42 7.07 20.77
CA HIS A 195 -0.02 7.53 20.76
C HIS A 195 0.83 6.57 19.90
N ILE A 196 2.05 6.93 19.60
CA ILE A 196 2.99 6.02 18.92
C ILE A 196 3.53 5.02 19.95
N CYS A 197 3.14 3.75 19.79
CA CYS A 197 3.58 2.66 20.66
C CYS A 197 4.97 2.15 20.25
N CYS A 198 5.23 2.03 18.96
CA CYS A 198 6.52 1.66 18.40
C CYS A 198 6.66 2.21 16.96
N GLN A 199 7.89 2.40 16.52
CA GLN A 199 8.20 2.78 15.14
C GLN A 199 9.58 2.29 14.73
N GLY A 200 9.77 2.06 13.44
CA GLY A 200 11.04 1.60 12.89
C GLY A 200 10.87 0.95 11.53
N THR A 201 11.89 0.23 11.07
CA THR A 201 11.74 -0.62 9.89
C THR A 201 10.69 -1.71 10.15
N PRO A 202 10.05 -2.27 9.11
CA PRO A 202 9.09 -3.35 9.27
C PRO A 202 9.60 -4.48 10.16
N ARG A 203 10.88 -4.89 9.98
CA ARG A 203 11.53 -5.94 10.76
C ARG A 203 11.64 -5.59 12.26
N VAL A 204 11.98 -4.35 12.58
CA VAL A 204 12.09 -3.87 13.98
C VAL A 204 10.71 -3.88 14.64
N VAL A 205 9.72 -3.33 13.94
CA VAL A 205 8.34 -3.23 14.46
C VAL A 205 7.72 -4.60 14.68
N SER A 206 7.88 -5.55 13.75
CA SER A 206 7.33 -6.90 13.89
C SER A 206 7.90 -7.68 15.09
N ALA A 207 9.11 -7.35 15.52
CA ALA A 207 9.75 -7.94 16.70
C ALA A 207 9.37 -7.24 18.01
N ALA A 208 8.78 -6.04 17.95
CA ALA A 208 8.47 -5.22 19.12
C ALA A 208 7.37 -5.85 20.00
N PRO A 209 7.53 -5.87 21.34
CA PRO A 209 6.50 -6.37 22.25
C PRO A 209 5.19 -5.60 22.14
N GLU A 210 5.24 -4.30 21.94
CA GLU A 210 4.09 -3.40 21.80
C GLU A 210 3.27 -3.77 20.56
N TYR A 211 3.92 -4.12 19.46
CA TYR A 211 3.27 -4.62 18.25
C TYR A 211 2.51 -5.93 18.53
N ARG A 212 3.16 -6.88 19.24
CA ARG A 212 2.54 -8.15 19.61
C ARG A 212 1.36 -7.97 20.58
N ALA A 213 1.44 -7.00 21.48
CA ALA A 213 0.34 -6.66 22.38
C ALA A 213 -0.87 -6.09 21.62
N LEU A 214 -0.65 -5.28 20.57
CA LEU A 214 -1.73 -4.67 19.78
C LEU A 214 -2.42 -5.65 18.82
N PHE A 215 -1.66 -6.58 18.20
CA PHE A 215 -2.17 -7.43 17.13
C PHE A 215 -2.29 -8.92 17.51
N GLY A 216 -1.88 -9.28 18.74
CA GLY A 216 -1.99 -10.63 19.30
C GLY A 216 -0.98 -11.65 18.79
N LEU A 217 -0.96 -12.82 19.42
CA LEU A 217 -0.07 -13.93 19.06
C LEU A 217 -0.46 -14.65 17.75
N GLY A 218 -1.64 -14.36 17.19
CA GLY A 218 -2.18 -15.01 15.99
C GLY A 218 -1.38 -14.76 14.71
N THR A 219 -0.52 -13.74 14.68
CA THR A 219 0.30 -13.38 13.51
C THR A 219 1.66 -14.10 13.46
N GLN A 220 2.05 -14.87 14.50
CA GLN A 220 3.34 -15.56 14.53
C GLN A 220 3.50 -16.62 13.42
N GLY A 221 2.40 -17.25 12.99
CA GLY A 221 2.43 -18.22 11.87
C GLY A 221 2.60 -17.56 10.50
N ALA A 222 2.08 -16.34 10.34
CA ALA A 222 2.11 -15.62 9.06
C ALA A 222 3.50 -15.01 8.76
N LEU A 223 4.25 -14.61 9.80
CA LEU A 223 5.62 -14.07 9.67
C LEU A 223 6.68 -15.13 9.35
N ALA A 224 6.45 -16.38 9.75
CA ALA A 224 7.40 -17.48 9.53
C ALA A 224 7.47 -17.95 8.07
N LEU A 225 6.46 -17.64 7.25
CA LEU A 225 6.36 -18.13 5.86
C LEU A 225 7.06 -17.23 4.82
N TYR A 226 7.59 -16.06 5.20
CA TYR A 226 8.17 -15.10 4.24
C TYR A 226 9.68 -14.89 4.37
N GLN A 227 10.41 -15.84 4.94
CA GLN A 227 11.87 -15.88 4.83
C GLN A 227 12.29 -16.69 3.59
N HIS A 228 11.99 -16.21 2.40
CA HIS A 228 12.75 -16.61 1.22
C HIS A 228 14.01 -15.76 1.15
N SER A 229 15.12 -16.34 1.65
CA SER A 229 16.45 -15.83 1.36
C SER A 229 16.75 -16.09 -0.11
N HIS A 230 16.86 -15.04 -0.92
CA HIS A 230 17.50 -15.14 -2.22
C HIS A 230 19.00 -15.18 -2.03
N ASP A 231 19.53 -16.35 -1.73
CA ASP A 231 20.96 -16.63 -1.77
C ASP A 231 21.26 -17.21 -3.16
N HIS A 232 21.61 -16.34 -4.11
CA HIS A 232 22.19 -16.71 -5.37
C HIS A 232 23.72 -16.66 -5.26
N SER A 233 24.32 -17.69 -4.66
CA SER A 233 25.74 -17.97 -4.85
C SER A 233 25.91 -18.85 -6.10
N HIS A 234 26.34 -18.24 -7.19
CA HIS A 234 26.86 -18.94 -8.35
C HIS A 234 28.30 -19.38 -8.05
N ASP A 235 28.47 -20.61 -7.59
CA ASP A 235 29.78 -21.27 -7.63
C ASP A 235 29.81 -22.26 -8.80
N HIS A 236 30.51 -21.85 -9.86
CA HIS A 236 30.94 -22.72 -10.94
C HIS A 236 32.23 -23.42 -10.52
N LEU A 237 32.16 -24.69 -10.18
CA LEU A 237 33.32 -25.57 -10.17
C LEU A 237 33.09 -26.71 -11.17
N HIS A 238 33.84 -26.63 -12.26
CA HIS A 238 34.04 -27.74 -13.20
C HIS A 238 34.99 -28.77 -12.57
N GLU A 239 34.54 -30.04 -12.44
CA GLU A 239 35.46 -31.17 -12.34
C GLU A 239 35.04 -32.25 -13.33
N HIS A 240 35.99 -32.58 -14.18
CA HIS A 240 35.97 -33.70 -15.13
C HIS A 240 36.38 -35.01 -14.49
N GLY A 241 35.73 -36.11 -14.89
CA GLY A 241 36.29 -37.44 -14.77
C GLY A 241 35.25 -38.54 -14.69
N PRO A 242 35.60 -39.79 -15.02
CA PRO A 242 35.69 -40.32 -16.39
C PRO A 242 34.63 -41.38 -16.74
N VAL A 243 34.57 -41.67 -18.01
CA VAL A 243 33.81 -42.73 -18.71
C VAL A 243 33.90 -44.11 -18.07
N HIS A 244 32.78 -44.79 -17.89
CA HIS A 244 32.70 -46.23 -17.86
C HIS A 244 31.53 -46.74 -18.69
N ASP A 245 31.95 -47.41 -19.75
CA ASP A 245 31.28 -48.26 -20.70
C ASP A 245 30.82 -49.57 -20.03
N HIS A 246 29.57 -49.98 -20.18
CA HIS A 246 29.14 -51.36 -20.09
C HIS A 246 27.85 -51.61 -20.87
N ASP A 247 28.07 -52.22 -22.06
CA ASP A 247 27.14 -53.04 -22.80
C ASP A 247 26.44 -54.08 -21.88
N ARG A 248 25.16 -54.32 -22.11
CA ARG A 248 24.58 -55.63 -22.33
C ARG A 248 23.07 -55.60 -22.54
N ASP A 249 22.74 -56.09 -23.74
CA ASP A 249 21.50 -56.72 -24.18
C ASP A 249 20.63 -57.38 -23.11
N ARG A 250 19.32 -57.29 -23.28
CA ARG A 250 18.39 -58.42 -23.38
C ARG A 250 16.97 -57.99 -23.74
N ASP A 251 16.55 -58.51 -24.90
CA ASP A 251 15.18 -58.71 -25.35
C ASP A 251 14.31 -59.38 -24.28
N HIS A 252 13.04 -59.00 -24.25
CA HIS A 252 11.90 -59.92 -24.12
C HIS A 252 10.59 -59.24 -24.54
N ASP A 253 10.05 -59.80 -25.64
CA ASP A 253 8.63 -59.76 -26.08
C ASP A 253 7.66 -60.21 -24.95
N HIS A 254 6.45 -59.63 -24.98
CA HIS A 254 5.17 -60.35 -25.02
C HIS A 254 3.98 -59.38 -24.94
N GLU A 255 3.20 -59.40 -26.04
CA GLU A 255 1.74 -59.60 -26.17
C GLU A 255 0.84 -59.00 -25.06
N GLY A 256 -0.03 -58.05 -25.34
CA GLY A 256 -1.28 -58.22 -26.12
C GLY A 256 -2.43 -58.64 -25.20
N HIS A 257 -3.37 -57.71 -24.92
CA HIS A 257 -4.79 -58.05 -24.77
C HIS A 257 -5.65 -56.80 -24.83
N THR A 258 -6.43 -56.74 -25.90
CA THR A 258 -7.70 -56.03 -26.04
C THR A 258 -8.73 -56.52 -25.03
N HIS A 259 -9.54 -55.63 -24.45
CA HIS A 259 -11.01 -55.80 -24.38
C HIS A 259 -11.73 -54.50 -24.06
N ALA A 260 -12.78 -54.33 -24.82
CA ALA A 260 -13.84 -53.35 -24.74
C ALA A 260 -14.71 -53.48 -23.47
N GLY A 261 -15.32 -52.40 -23.10
CA GLY A 261 -16.40 -52.25 -22.13
C GLY A 261 -16.69 -50.80 -21.89
#